data_4a7f9224c156a4f851af11e5756c40d2
#
_entry.id   4a7f9224c156a4f851af11e5756c40d2
#
_cell.length_a   1.000
_cell.length_b   1.000
_cell.length_c   1.000
_cell.angle_alpha   90.00
_cell.angle_beta   90.00
_cell.angle_gamma   90.00
#
_symmetry.space_group_name_H-M   'P 1'
#
loop_
_entity.id
_entity.type
_entity.pdbx_description
1 polymer ?
#
loop_
_entity_poly.entity_id
_entity_poly.type
_entity_poly.pdbx_seq_one_letter_code
_entity_poly.pdbx_strand_id
1 'polypeptide(L)'
;ITHDVSGNKIVATFTLEGGRPTVKVASMALYAFTDMYVGEYINKTISVGTGVPKISFTPEATIDPETIYTLSIDLAENASIFDVHKNYYFRIGVKASQSGVGIIRSNYAPAVAIPL
;
A
#
# COMPACT_ATOMS: atom_id res chain seq x y z
N ILE A 1 6.74 6.05 4.15
CA ILE A 1 7.31 5.00 3.29
C ILE A 1 8.82 5.19 3.25
N THR A 2 9.55 4.18 3.57
CA THR A 2 11.02 4.22 3.61
C THR A 2 11.62 3.02 2.92
N HIS A 3 12.91 3.15 2.52
CA HIS A 3 13.71 2.05 1.98
C HIS A 3 14.56 1.46 3.11
N ASP A 4 14.21 0.29 3.58
CA ASP A 4 15.02 -0.47 4.53
C ASP A 4 16.12 -1.20 3.76
N VAL A 5 17.31 -0.60 3.73
CA VAL A 5 18.46 -1.12 2.97
C VAL A 5 18.94 -2.47 3.55
N SER A 6 19.00 -2.59 4.86
CA SER A 6 19.48 -3.83 5.51
C SER A 6 18.53 -5.01 5.30
N GLY A 7 17.23 -4.78 5.32
CA GLY A 7 16.21 -5.80 5.03
C GLY A 7 15.88 -5.96 3.55
N ASN A 8 16.42 -5.09 2.71
CA ASN A 8 16.15 -5.04 1.26
C ASN A 8 14.66 -4.98 0.94
N LYS A 9 13.96 -4.07 1.62
CA LYS A 9 12.51 -3.89 1.48
C LYS A 9 12.14 -2.41 1.41
N ILE A 10 11.03 -2.13 0.74
CA ILE A 10 10.30 -0.87 0.91
C ILE A 10 9.28 -1.12 2.01
N VAL A 11 9.26 -0.27 3.02
CA VAL A 11 8.40 -0.42 4.20
C VAL A 11 7.53 0.81 4.37
N ALA A 12 6.24 0.58 4.53
CA ALA A 12 5.25 1.60 4.84
C ALA A 12 4.62 1.30 6.20
N THR A 13 4.74 2.23 7.12
CA THR A 13 4.10 2.13 8.45
C THR A 13 3.15 3.30 8.60
N PHE A 14 1.91 3.03 8.98
CA PHE A 14 0.87 4.06 9.00
C PHE A 14 -0.27 3.67 9.95
N THR A 15 -1.07 4.68 10.27
CA THR A 15 -2.34 4.52 10.99
C THR A 15 -3.48 5.00 10.10
N LEU A 16 -4.69 4.62 10.46
CA LEU A 16 -5.91 5.08 9.78
C LEU A 16 -6.67 6.03 10.69
N GLU A 17 -7.13 7.14 10.11
CA GLU A 17 -8.08 8.03 10.76
C GLU A 17 -9.42 7.88 10.06
N GLY A 18 -10.45 7.60 10.85
CA GLY A 18 -11.74 7.28 10.32
C GLY A 18 -12.69 8.44 10.30
N GLY A 19 -13.55 8.47 9.33
CA GLY A 19 -14.71 9.33 9.26
C GLY A 19 -15.86 8.79 10.10
N ARG A 20 -16.85 8.19 9.45
CA ARG A 20 -18.07 7.69 10.11
C ARG A 20 -17.82 6.33 10.77
N PRO A 21 -18.48 6.03 11.90
CA PRO A 21 -18.36 4.72 12.57
C PRO A 21 -18.76 3.52 11.71
N THR A 22 -19.60 3.74 10.70
CA THR A 22 -20.08 2.69 9.79
C THR A 22 -19.08 2.33 8.69
N VAL A 23 -18.02 3.15 8.49
CA VAL A 23 -17.01 2.89 7.48
C VAL A 23 -16.01 1.87 8.02
N LYS A 24 -15.78 0.82 7.25
CA LYS A 24 -14.81 -0.23 7.57
C LYS A 24 -13.78 -0.34 6.45
N VAL A 25 -12.69 -1.03 6.74
CA VAL A 25 -11.60 -1.25 5.79
C VAL A 25 -11.72 -2.65 5.20
N ALA A 26 -11.83 -2.73 3.87
CA ALA A 26 -11.86 -3.99 3.16
C ALA A 26 -10.44 -4.49 2.84
N SER A 27 -9.54 -3.59 2.42
CA SER A 27 -8.17 -3.94 2.10
C SER A 27 -7.26 -2.71 2.12
N MET A 28 -5.96 -2.96 2.19
CA MET A 28 -4.93 -1.93 2.02
C MET A 28 -3.77 -2.52 1.22
N ALA A 29 -3.10 -1.67 0.46
CA ALA A 29 -2.01 -2.10 -0.41
C ALA A 29 -0.94 -1.03 -0.53
N LEU A 30 0.29 -1.46 -0.77
CA LEU A 30 1.42 -0.61 -1.13
C LEU A 30 1.68 -0.82 -2.61
N TYR A 31 1.42 0.22 -3.40
CA TYR A 31 1.59 0.21 -4.85
C TYR A 31 2.92 0.81 -5.26
N ALA A 32 3.49 0.28 -6.33
CA ALA A 32 4.74 0.77 -6.89
C ALA A 32 4.61 0.97 -8.40
N PHE A 33 5.16 2.06 -8.90
CA PHE A 33 5.23 2.35 -10.33
C PHE A 33 6.34 3.36 -10.63
N THR A 34 6.54 3.65 -11.90
CA THR A 34 7.56 4.62 -12.35
C THR A 34 7.01 6.04 -12.52
N ASP A 35 5.75 6.26 -12.16
CA ASP A 35 5.04 7.53 -12.32
C ASP A 35 4.34 7.92 -11.02
N MET A 36 4.22 9.23 -10.77
CA MET A 36 3.58 9.78 -9.58
C MET A 36 2.08 9.46 -9.46
N TYR A 37 1.43 9.02 -10.54
CA TYR A 37 0.01 8.64 -10.56
C TYR A 37 -0.21 7.17 -10.19
N VAL A 38 0.74 6.55 -9.52
CA VAL A 38 0.64 5.17 -9.03
C VAL A 38 -0.62 4.96 -8.18
N GLY A 39 -1.25 3.80 -8.33
CA GLY A 39 -2.44 3.43 -7.57
C GLY A 39 -2.98 2.07 -7.95
N GLU A 40 -4.22 1.78 -7.62
CA GLU A 40 -4.86 0.47 -7.84
C GLU A 40 -4.84 0.03 -9.31
N TYR A 41 -5.03 0.97 -10.23
CA TYR A 41 -5.11 0.68 -11.66
C TYR A 41 -3.83 0.97 -12.44
N ILE A 42 -2.88 1.68 -11.83
CA ILE A 42 -1.58 2.04 -12.42
C ILE A 42 -0.50 1.60 -11.46
N ASN A 43 -0.02 0.37 -11.62
CA ASN A 43 1.01 -0.19 -10.75
C ASN A 43 1.73 -1.35 -11.43
N LYS A 44 2.86 -1.74 -10.84
CA LYS A 44 3.55 -2.98 -11.21
C LYS A 44 3.01 -4.14 -10.39
N THR A 45 2.93 -5.31 -11.01
CA THR A 45 2.56 -6.55 -10.31
C THR A 45 3.71 -6.95 -9.38
N ILE A 46 3.43 -6.99 -8.09
CA ILE A 46 4.43 -7.26 -7.06
C ILE A 46 4.30 -8.71 -6.57
N SER A 47 5.43 -9.43 -6.59
CA SER A 47 5.52 -10.76 -5.98
C SER A 47 5.73 -10.62 -4.47
N VAL A 48 5.06 -11.47 -3.70
CA VAL A 48 5.00 -11.35 -2.23
C VAL A 48 6.36 -11.62 -1.58
N GLY A 49 7.03 -12.73 -1.91
CA GLY A 49 8.29 -13.11 -1.26
C GLY A 49 8.16 -13.09 0.26
N THR A 50 9.04 -12.35 0.92
CA THR A 50 9.01 -12.12 2.38
C THR A 50 8.31 -10.81 2.75
N GLY A 51 7.76 -10.09 1.76
CA GLY A 51 7.03 -8.85 1.99
C GLY A 51 5.55 -9.06 2.28
N VAL A 52 4.89 -7.99 2.64
CA VAL A 52 3.43 -7.93 2.83
C VAL A 52 2.89 -6.73 2.05
N PRO A 53 2.78 -6.82 0.71
CA PRO A 53 2.36 -5.68 -0.10
C PRO A 53 0.88 -5.37 -0.01
N LYS A 54 0.07 -6.31 0.47
CA LYS A 54 -1.38 -6.15 0.59
C LYS A 54 -1.91 -6.89 1.80
N ILE A 55 -2.90 -6.29 2.46
CA ILE A 55 -3.67 -6.93 3.53
C ILE A 55 -5.15 -6.83 3.16
N SER A 56 -5.85 -7.96 3.16
CA SER A 56 -7.29 -8.03 2.98
C SER A 56 -7.95 -8.44 4.29
N PHE A 57 -9.07 -7.82 4.62
CA PHE A 57 -9.79 -8.09 5.86
C PHE A 57 -11.11 -8.80 5.57
N THR A 58 -11.29 -9.97 6.17
CA THR A 58 -12.53 -10.75 6.08
C THR A 58 -12.88 -11.28 7.47
N PRO A 59 -13.91 -10.75 8.14
CA PRO A 59 -14.71 -9.57 7.74
C PRO A 59 -13.90 -8.28 7.75
N GLU A 60 -14.49 -7.21 7.20
CA GLU A 60 -13.86 -5.90 7.12
C GLU A 60 -13.48 -5.37 8.51
N ALA A 61 -12.36 -4.67 8.58
CA ALA A 61 -11.82 -4.15 9.83
C ALA A 61 -12.45 -2.80 10.21
N THR A 62 -12.69 -2.62 11.49
CA THR A 62 -13.06 -1.31 12.05
C THR A 62 -11.86 -0.39 12.06
N ILE A 63 -12.07 0.89 11.75
CA ILE A 63 -11.00 1.89 11.80
C ILE A 63 -10.70 2.24 13.26
N ASP A 64 -9.45 2.00 13.66
CA ASP A 64 -8.90 2.36 14.97
C ASP A 64 -7.64 3.19 14.75
N PRO A 65 -7.64 4.49 15.13
CA PRO A 65 -6.49 5.37 14.88
C PRO A 65 -5.25 5.00 15.70
N GLU A 66 -5.36 4.13 16.67
CA GLU A 66 -4.22 3.67 17.47
C GLU A 66 -3.55 2.42 16.88
N THR A 67 -4.20 1.74 15.96
CA THR A 67 -3.63 0.56 15.30
C THR A 67 -2.61 0.96 14.26
N ILE A 68 -1.40 0.42 14.37
CA ILE A 68 -0.31 0.65 13.42
C ILE A 68 -0.29 -0.51 12.41
N TYR A 69 -0.35 -0.16 11.12
CA TYR A 69 -0.25 -1.12 10.03
C TYR A 69 1.10 -1.00 9.35
N THR A 70 1.65 -2.13 8.92
CA THR A 70 2.90 -2.18 8.15
C THR A 70 2.68 -2.96 6.87
N LEU A 71 3.00 -2.33 5.74
CA LEU A 71 3.07 -2.97 4.43
C LEU A 71 4.51 -2.95 3.95
N SER A 72 4.89 -3.94 3.15
CA SER A 72 6.26 -4.02 2.66
C SER A 72 6.34 -4.70 1.29
N ILE A 73 7.35 -4.29 0.50
CA ILE A 73 7.68 -4.91 -0.78
C ILE A 73 9.07 -5.52 -0.66
N ASP A 74 9.19 -6.82 -0.96
CA ASP A 74 10.47 -7.52 -1.01
C ASP A 74 11.18 -7.16 -2.31
N LEU A 75 12.27 -6.40 -2.22
CA LEU A 75 13.01 -5.94 -3.39
C LEU A 75 13.78 -7.07 -4.07
N ALA A 76 14.27 -8.05 -3.31
CA ALA A 76 14.97 -9.18 -3.88
C ALA A 76 14.07 -10.05 -4.74
N GLU A 77 12.85 -10.34 -4.25
CA GLU A 77 11.84 -11.12 -4.98
C GLU A 77 11.35 -10.38 -6.23
N ASN A 78 11.39 -9.04 -6.21
CA ASN A 78 10.93 -8.19 -7.30
C ASN A 78 12.10 -7.53 -8.06
N ALA A 79 13.29 -8.12 -8.03
CA ALA A 79 14.49 -7.53 -8.63
C ALA A 79 14.31 -7.21 -10.13
N SER A 80 13.56 -8.01 -10.87
CA SER A 80 13.30 -7.76 -12.29
C SER A 80 12.47 -6.51 -12.54
N ILE A 81 11.69 -6.06 -11.57
CA ILE A 81 10.86 -4.85 -11.66
C ILE A 81 11.70 -3.61 -11.32
N PHE A 82 12.61 -3.75 -10.36
CA PHE A 82 13.43 -2.66 -9.83
C PHE A 82 14.90 -2.76 -10.23
N ASP A 83 15.18 -3.34 -11.41
CA ASP A 83 16.54 -3.61 -11.89
C ASP A 83 17.24 -2.40 -12.52
N VAL A 84 16.49 -1.33 -12.79
CA VAL A 84 17.03 -0.10 -13.37
C VAL A 84 17.12 0.97 -12.29
N HIS A 85 18.31 1.56 -12.12
CA HIS A 85 18.52 2.66 -11.18
C HIS A 85 17.76 3.90 -11.63
N LYS A 86 16.61 4.16 -10.98
CA LYS A 86 15.78 5.34 -11.20
C LYS A 86 14.86 5.56 -10.01
N ASN A 87 14.14 6.67 -10.02
CA ASN A 87 13.12 6.92 -9.03
C ASN A 87 11.89 6.06 -9.29
N TYR A 88 11.44 5.37 -8.25
CA TYR A 88 10.16 4.68 -8.24
C TYR A 88 9.22 5.41 -7.28
N TYR A 89 7.94 5.39 -7.62
CA TYR A 89 6.91 6.01 -6.80
C TYR A 89 6.13 4.94 -6.07
N PHE A 90 5.93 5.16 -4.78
CA PHE A 90 5.20 4.25 -3.89
C PHE A 90 4.03 4.99 -3.27
N ARG A 91 2.91 4.31 -3.17
CA ARG A 91 1.70 4.90 -2.61
C ARG A 91 0.92 3.87 -1.83
N ILE A 92 0.42 4.27 -0.66
CA ILE A 92 -0.50 3.47 0.14
C ILE A 92 -1.91 3.74 -0.35
N GLY A 93 -2.66 2.68 -0.66
CA GLY A 93 -4.08 2.74 -0.98
C GLY A 93 -4.88 1.94 0.03
N VAL A 94 -5.99 2.49 0.49
CA VAL A 94 -6.91 1.86 1.43
C VAL A 94 -8.29 1.81 0.80
N LYS A 95 -8.84 0.62 0.68
CA LYS A 95 -10.18 0.40 0.14
C LYS A 95 -11.16 0.30 1.29
N ALA A 96 -12.06 1.27 1.36
CA ALA A 96 -13.10 1.30 2.38
C ALA A 96 -14.32 0.49 1.93
N SER A 97 -15.04 -0.06 2.91
CA SER A 97 -16.33 -0.70 2.71
C SER A 97 -17.36 0.00 3.59
N GLN A 98 -18.50 0.36 2.99
CA GLN A 98 -19.63 0.98 3.71
C GLN A 98 -20.92 0.42 3.15
N SER A 99 -21.82 0.03 4.05
CA SER A 99 -23.16 -0.47 3.68
C SER A 99 -23.95 0.59 2.91
N GLY A 100 -24.58 0.19 1.80
CA GLY A 100 -25.39 1.06 0.97
C GLY A 100 -24.64 1.88 -0.07
N VAL A 101 -23.32 1.73 -0.16
CA VAL A 101 -22.49 2.39 -1.18
C VAL A 101 -22.36 1.48 -2.39
N GLY A 102 -22.75 1.97 -3.58
CA GLY A 102 -22.70 1.19 -4.81
C GLY A 102 -21.29 1.09 -5.44
N ILE A 103 -20.42 2.06 -5.18
CA ILE A 103 -19.06 2.08 -5.72
C ILE A 103 -18.07 2.20 -4.56
N ILE A 104 -17.12 1.26 -4.53
CA ILE A 104 -16.02 1.25 -3.56
C ILE A 104 -14.81 1.88 -4.23
N ARG A 105 -14.26 2.93 -3.63
CA ARG A 105 -13.05 3.62 -4.12
C ARG A 105 -11.92 3.47 -3.14
N SER A 106 -10.70 3.43 -3.68
CA SER A 106 -9.50 3.48 -2.86
C SER A 106 -9.19 4.91 -2.46
N ASN A 107 -8.83 5.11 -1.20
CA ASN A 107 -8.27 6.35 -0.69
C ASN A 107 -6.75 6.22 -0.66
N TYR A 108 -6.05 7.23 -1.15
CA TYR A 108 -4.61 7.19 -1.29
C TYR A 108 -3.91 8.22 -0.40
N ALA A 109 -2.81 7.80 0.21
CA ALA A 109 -1.82 8.72 0.73
C ALA A 109 -1.02 9.35 -0.44
N PRO A 110 -0.28 10.45 -0.23
CA PRO A 110 0.58 11.00 -1.26
C PRO A 110 1.62 9.98 -1.75
N ALA A 111 1.92 10.01 -3.04
CA ALA A 111 2.97 9.19 -3.61
C ALA A 111 4.33 9.66 -3.12
N VAL A 112 5.23 8.72 -2.83
CA VAL A 112 6.59 8.99 -2.37
C VAL A 112 7.57 8.46 -3.40
N ALA A 113 8.49 9.32 -3.87
CA ALA A 113 9.54 8.93 -4.80
C ALA A 113 10.75 8.42 -4.00
N ILE A 114 11.24 7.25 -4.34
CA ILE A 114 12.44 6.65 -3.72
C ILE A 114 13.38 6.22 -4.84
N PRO A 115 14.60 6.74 -4.87
CA PRO A 115 15.63 6.27 -5.82
C PRO A 115 16.14 4.88 -5.39
N LEU A 116 16.20 3.98 -6.35
CA LEU A 116 16.69 2.62 -6.12
C LEU A 116 17.93 2.30 -6.95
#